data_528a1ecc0a91332573e0a1bf9364899f
#
_entry.id   528a1ecc0a91332573e0a1bf9364899f
#
_cell.length_a   1.000
_cell.length_b   1.000
_cell.length_c   1.000
_cell.angle_alpha   90.00
_cell.angle_beta   90.00
_cell.angle_gamma   90.00
#
_symmetry.space_group_name_H-M   'P 1'
#
loop_
_entity.id
_entity.type
_entity.pdbx_description
1 polymer ?
#
loop_
_entity_poly.entity_id
_entity_poly.type
_entity_poly.pdbx_seq_one_letter_code
_entity_poly.pdbx_strand_id
1 'polypeptide(L)'
;MERAVEFNHFLSSYYPDTSYGADRHYADMLEQAVAAERLGYASVSIPEHHLMNILMNPAPLQMAIKVAGATRRIKIITSVVQLPLHDMRTYAGEVVLAELFTDGRLI
;
A
#
# COMPACT_ATOMS: atom_id res chain seq x y z
N MET A 1 -24.95 -12.70 -15.69
CA MET A 1 -23.80 -13.13 -14.85
C MET A 1 -23.72 -12.20 -13.65
N GLU A 2 -24.01 -12.70 -12.48
CA GLU A 2 -23.83 -11.92 -11.24
C GLU A 2 -22.35 -11.62 -11.06
N ARG A 3 -22.00 -10.33 -10.96
CA ARG A 3 -20.66 -9.94 -10.52
C ARG A 3 -20.61 -10.10 -9.01
N ALA A 4 -19.72 -10.93 -8.53
CA ALA A 4 -19.42 -11.00 -7.10
C ALA A 4 -18.90 -9.63 -6.63
N VAL A 5 -19.37 -9.20 -5.47
CA VAL A 5 -18.85 -8.00 -4.81
C VAL A 5 -17.46 -8.32 -4.27
N GLU A 6 -16.46 -7.51 -4.63
CA GLU A 6 -15.11 -7.62 -4.12
C GLU A 6 -14.87 -6.54 -3.06
N PHE A 7 -14.14 -6.90 -2.02
CA PHE A 7 -13.80 -6.00 -0.93
C PHE A 7 -12.34 -5.59 -0.97
N ASN A 8 -12.11 -4.31 -0.73
CA ASN A 8 -10.78 -3.72 -0.53
C ASN A 8 -10.61 -3.37 0.95
N HIS A 9 -9.39 -3.58 1.48
CA HIS A 9 -9.00 -3.09 2.79
C HIS A 9 -8.04 -1.91 2.64
N PHE A 10 -8.41 -0.75 3.16
CA PHE A 10 -7.55 0.43 3.17
C PHE A 10 -6.56 0.33 4.33
N LEU A 11 -5.27 0.33 4.00
CA LEU A 11 -4.20 0.36 4.99
C LEU A 11 -4.02 1.79 5.49
N SER A 12 -4.70 2.12 6.57
CA SER A 12 -4.66 3.46 7.14
C SER A 12 -3.25 3.80 7.65
N SER A 13 -2.74 4.95 7.23
CA SER A 13 -1.49 5.49 7.71
C SER A 13 -1.66 6.44 8.91
N TYR A 14 -2.82 6.39 9.57
CA TYR A 14 -3.13 7.23 10.73
C TYR A 14 -2.23 6.90 11.91
N TYR A 15 -1.47 7.91 12.35
CA TYR A 15 -0.41 7.78 13.36
C TYR A 15 -0.43 8.97 14.33
N PRO A 16 -1.46 9.08 15.19
CA PRO A 16 -1.65 10.25 16.05
C PRO A 16 -0.73 10.28 17.26
N ASP A 17 -0.20 9.13 17.69
CA ASP A 17 0.66 9.00 18.86
C ASP A 17 2.07 8.55 18.45
N THR A 18 3.01 9.48 18.45
CA THR A 18 4.39 9.22 18.05
C THR A 18 5.13 8.30 19.03
N SER A 19 4.65 8.15 20.25
CA SER A 19 5.24 7.24 21.25
C SER A 19 4.98 5.76 20.93
N TYR A 20 4.00 5.49 20.08
CA TYR A 20 3.70 4.13 19.61
C TYR A 20 4.88 3.51 18.83
N GLY A 21 5.60 4.32 18.09
CA GLY A 21 6.74 3.90 17.27
C GLY A 21 6.34 3.63 15.81
N ALA A 22 7.07 4.26 14.88
CA ALA A 22 6.79 4.14 13.44
C ALA A 22 7.01 2.71 12.93
N ASP A 23 8.01 2.03 13.47
CA ASP A 23 8.30 0.63 13.16
C ASP A 23 7.13 -0.30 13.48
N ARG A 24 6.50 -0.11 14.63
CA ARG A 24 5.30 -0.85 15.03
C ARG A 24 4.11 -0.51 14.13
N HIS A 25 3.93 0.76 13.82
CA HIS A 25 2.85 1.20 12.95
C HIS A 25 2.92 0.53 11.57
N TYR A 26 4.10 0.51 10.95
CA TYR A 26 4.28 -0.17 9.66
C TYR A 26 4.19 -1.69 9.76
N ALA A 27 4.64 -2.28 10.87
CA ALA A 27 4.43 -3.70 11.12
C ALA A 27 2.95 -4.05 11.20
N ASP A 28 2.14 -3.22 11.88
CA ASP A 28 0.69 -3.39 11.98
C ASP A 28 0.01 -3.27 10.60
N MET A 29 0.43 -2.30 9.78
CA MET A 29 -0.09 -2.17 8.42
C MET A 29 0.20 -3.43 7.58
N LEU A 30 1.40 -3.98 7.71
CA LEU A 30 1.79 -5.21 7.02
C LEU A 30 0.97 -6.41 7.50
N GLU A 31 0.78 -6.54 8.81
CA GLU A 31 -0.04 -7.58 9.41
C GLU A 31 -1.50 -7.50 8.93
N GLN A 32 -2.05 -6.28 8.83
CA GLN A 32 -3.38 -6.06 8.26
C GLN A 32 -3.48 -6.53 6.81
N ALA A 33 -2.46 -6.28 5.99
CA ALA A 33 -2.44 -6.75 4.60
C ALA A 33 -2.43 -8.29 4.51
N VAL A 34 -1.63 -8.94 5.35
CA VAL A 34 -1.59 -10.41 5.44
C VAL A 34 -2.94 -10.97 5.93
N ALA A 35 -3.54 -10.33 6.93
CA ALA A 35 -4.85 -10.72 7.44
C ALA A 35 -5.94 -10.53 6.38
N ALA A 36 -5.92 -9.43 5.63
CA ALA A 36 -6.86 -9.16 4.55
C ALA A 36 -6.80 -10.27 3.48
N GLU A 37 -5.60 -10.67 3.07
CA GLU A 37 -5.45 -11.79 2.12
C GLU A 37 -6.03 -13.09 2.67
N ARG A 38 -5.74 -13.41 3.92
CA ARG A 38 -6.25 -14.61 4.60
C ARG A 38 -7.78 -14.62 4.69
N LEU A 39 -8.37 -13.46 4.90
CA LEU A 39 -9.82 -13.28 5.03
C LEU A 39 -10.55 -13.17 3.69
N GLY A 40 -9.83 -13.21 2.56
CA GLY A 40 -10.43 -13.24 1.23
C GLY A 40 -10.71 -11.86 0.63
N TYR A 41 -10.11 -10.79 1.14
CA TYR A 41 -10.16 -9.50 0.47
C TYR A 41 -9.49 -9.57 -0.90
N ALA A 42 -10.05 -8.90 -1.89
CA ALA A 42 -9.52 -8.87 -3.24
C ALA A 42 -8.27 -7.98 -3.35
N SER A 43 -8.24 -6.93 -2.55
CA SER A 43 -7.15 -5.94 -2.60
C SER A 43 -6.94 -5.24 -1.26
N VAL A 44 -5.75 -4.65 -1.14
CA VAL A 44 -5.45 -3.62 -0.16
C VAL A 44 -5.10 -2.33 -0.87
N SER A 45 -5.38 -1.19 -0.25
CA SER A 45 -5.00 0.11 -0.80
C SER A 45 -4.09 0.88 0.15
N ILE A 46 -3.12 1.59 -0.43
CA ILE A 46 -2.04 2.28 0.26
C ILE A 46 -2.08 3.76 -0.09
N PRO A 47 -2.18 4.67 0.89
CA PRO A 47 -2.18 6.10 0.66
C PRO A 47 -0.77 6.66 0.48
N GLU A 48 -0.69 7.92 -0.01
CA GLU A 48 0.52 8.73 -0.01
C GLU A 48 0.30 10.03 0.76
N HIS A 49 1.10 10.23 1.81
CA HIS A 49 1.06 11.45 2.64
C HIS A 49 2.46 11.97 2.92
N HIS A 50 2.63 13.28 2.86
CA HIS A 50 3.89 13.96 3.11
C HIS A 50 3.72 15.07 4.14
N LEU A 51 4.75 15.24 4.99
CA LEU A 51 4.88 16.36 5.92
C LEU A 51 3.69 16.52 6.87
N MET A 52 3.07 15.42 7.23
CA MET A 52 1.94 15.37 8.16
C MET A 52 2.32 14.56 9.41
N ASN A 53 2.03 15.11 10.59
CA ASN A 53 2.39 14.48 11.86
C ASN A 53 1.55 13.25 12.20
N ILE A 54 0.36 13.16 11.65
CA ILE A 54 -0.64 12.17 12.02
C ILE A 54 -0.98 11.16 10.91
N LEU A 55 -0.41 11.36 9.72
CA LEU A 55 -0.57 10.45 8.59
C LEU A 55 0.82 10.17 8.00
N MET A 56 1.20 8.92 8.03
CA MET A 56 2.49 8.46 7.53
C MET A 56 2.32 7.75 6.19
N ASN A 57 3.37 7.34 5.61
CA ASN A 57 3.51 6.65 4.33
C ASN A 57 3.76 7.59 3.14
N PRO A 58 4.99 8.09 3.02
CA PRO A 58 5.38 8.97 1.92
C PRO A 58 5.69 8.22 0.62
N ALA A 59 5.80 6.89 0.65
CA ALA A 59 6.29 6.10 -0.47
C ALA A 59 5.41 4.84 -0.70
N PRO A 60 4.24 4.99 -1.34
CA PRO A 60 3.30 3.90 -1.52
C PRO A 60 3.86 2.75 -2.36
N LEU A 61 4.73 2.99 -3.34
CA LEU A 61 5.35 1.93 -4.13
C LEU A 61 6.28 1.05 -3.29
N GLN A 62 7.05 1.64 -2.38
CA GLN A 62 7.92 0.88 -1.48
C GLN A 62 7.09 0.02 -0.52
N MET A 63 6.01 0.58 0.01
CA MET A 63 5.08 -0.17 0.85
C MET A 63 4.39 -1.30 0.07
N ALA A 64 4.03 -1.06 -1.19
CA ALA A 64 3.45 -2.08 -2.07
C ALA A 64 4.40 -3.27 -2.25
N ILE A 65 5.68 -3.01 -2.49
CA ILE A 65 6.70 -4.06 -2.61
C ILE A 65 6.83 -4.84 -1.28
N LYS A 66 6.80 -4.14 -0.15
CA LYS A 66 6.86 -4.78 1.17
C LYS A 66 5.64 -5.69 1.41
N VAL A 67 4.45 -5.22 1.07
CA VAL A 67 3.20 -6.00 1.16
C VAL A 67 3.26 -7.21 0.23
N ALA A 68 3.75 -7.03 -0.99
CA ALA A 68 3.89 -8.12 -1.96
C ALA A 68 4.81 -9.23 -1.46
N GLY A 69 5.89 -8.87 -0.77
CA GLY A 69 6.81 -9.83 -0.17
C GLY A 69 6.21 -10.66 0.98
N ALA A 70 5.15 -10.15 1.62
CA ALA A 70 4.48 -10.82 2.72
C ALA A 70 3.17 -11.52 2.31
N THR A 71 2.70 -11.32 1.09
CA THR A 71 1.44 -11.86 0.55
C THR A 71 1.67 -12.59 -0.76
N ARG A 72 0.65 -13.30 -1.27
CA ARG A 72 0.80 -14.12 -2.49
C ARG A 72 -0.17 -13.78 -3.62
N ARG A 73 -1.36 -13.31 -3.30
CA ARG A 73 -2.46 -13.16 -4.28
C ARG A 73 -3.10 -11.79 -4.27
N ILE A 74 -3.19 -11.17 -3.10
CA ILE A 74 -3.93 -9.93 -2.93
C ILE A 74 -3.39 -8.84 -3.85
N LYS A 75 -4.27 -8.12 -4.51
CA LYS A 75 -3.92 -6.97 -5.34
C LYS A 75 -3.60 -5.78 -4.47
N ILE A 76 -2.73 -4.91 -4.96
CA ILE A 76 -2.23 -3.77 -4.20
C ILE A 76 -2.52 -2.52 -5.01
N ILE A 77 -3.31 -1.62 -4.43
CA ILE A 77 -3.77 -0.40 -5.07
C ILE A 77 -3.07 0.79 -4.42
N THR A 78 -2.49 1.67 -5.19
CA THR A 78 -2.06 2.98 -4.69
C THR A 78 -3.27 3.93 -4.65
N SER A 79 -3.61 4.44 -3.48
CA SER A 79 -4.82 5.21 -3.30
C SER A 79 -4.58 6.46 -2.43
N VAL A 80 -4.02 7.50 -2.99
CA VAL A 80 -3.60 7.65 -4.38
C VAL A 80 -2.12 8.00 -4.44
N VAL A 81 -1.51 7.90 -5.61
CA VAL A 81 -0.22 8.52 -5.87
C VAL A 81 -0.42 10.01 -6.16
N GLN A 82 0.32 10.85 -5.46
CA GLN A 82 0.28 12.30 -5.68
C GLN A 82 1.20 12.71 -6.83
N LEU A 83 0.77 12.45 -8.05
CA LEU A 83 1.57 12.68 -9.26
C LEU A 83 2.27 14.04 -9.34
N PRO A 84 1.64 15.16 -8.92
CA PRO A 84 2.30 16.48 -8.97
C PRO A 84 3.57 16.59 -8.12
N LEU A 85 3.77 15.69 -7.17
CA LEU A 85 4.96 15.68 -6.30
C LEU A 85 6.11 14.86 -6.86
N HIS A 86 5.91 14.17 -7.98
CA HIS A 86 6.89 13.28 -8.59
C HIS A 86 7.38 13.81 -9.94
N ASP A 87 8.66 13.61 -10.22
CA ASP A 87 9.18 13.79 -11.58
C ASP A 87 8.80 12.54 -12.42
N MET A 88 7.87 12.70 -13.34
CA MET A 88 7.33 11.61 -14.13
C MET A 88 8.37 10.88 -14.99
N ARG A 89 9.48 11.52 -15.31
CA ARG A 89 10.57 10.89 -16.07
C ARG A 89 11.27 9.78 -15.28
N THR A 90 11.41 9.98 -13.98
CA THR A 90 12.02 9.00 -13.08
C THR A 90 10.96 8.10 -12.43
N TYR A 91 9.82 8.68 -12.06
CA TYR A 91 8.75 7.95 -11.37
C TYR A 91 8.18 6.81 -12.22
N ALA A 92 8.10 6.98 -13.54
CA ALA A 92 7.65 5.90 -14.43
C ALA A 92 8.53 4.65 -14.30
N GLY A 93 9.84 4.82 -14.14
CA GLY A 93 10.76 3.70 -13.90
C GLY A 93 10.50 3.02 -12.55
N GLU A 94 10.21 3.79 -11.50
CA GLU A 94 9.87 3.26 -10.19
C GLU A 94 8.57 2.44 -10.22
N VAL A 95 7.56 2.90 -10.96
CA VAL A 95 6.30 2.18 -11.16
C VAL A 95 6.53 0.84 -11.86
N VAL A 96 7.32 0.84 -12.94
CA VAL A 96 7.66 -0.40 -13.66
C VAL A 96 8.38 -1.39 -12.76
N LEU A 97 9.32 -0.93 -11.96
CA LEU A 97 10.05 -1.77 -11.02
C LEU A 97 9.13 -2.32 -9.93
N ALA A 98 8.24 -1.49 -9.39
CA ALA A 98 7.26 -1.91 -8.41
C ALA A 98 6.29 -2.96 -8.99
N GLU A 99 5.85 -2.80 -10.23
CA GLU A 99 5.02 -3.79 -10.92
C GLU A 99 5.73 -5.16 -11.03
N LEU A 100 7.01 -5.16 -11.39
CA LEU A 100 7.81 -6.38 -11.46
C LEU A 100 7.97 -7.03 -10.08
N PHE A 101 8.25 -6.24 -9.04
CA PHE A 101 8.48 -6.76 -7.69
C PHE A 101 7.20 -7.17 -6.96
N THR A 102 6.06 -6.75 -7.44
CA THR A 102 4.75 -7.17 -6.93
C THR A 102 4.15 -8.33 -7.72
N ASP A 103 4.89 -8.88 -8.69
CA ASP A 103 4.44 -9.97 -9.56
C ASP A 103 3.13 -9.64 -10.31
N GLY A 104 3.02 -8.43 -10.83
CA GLY A 104 1.84 -7.98 -11.57
C GLY A 104 0.59 -7.73 -10.71
N ARG A 105 0.76 -7.53 -9.40
CA ARG A 105 -0.38 -7.30 -8.48
C ARG A 105 -0.62 -5.83 -8.15
N LEU A 106 0.23 -4.93 -8.65
CA LEU A 106 0.05 -3.49 -8.49
C LEU A 106 -1.06 -2.97 -9.40
N ILE A 107 -1.90 -2.06 -8.88
CA ILE A 107 -2.97 -1.39 -9.62
C ILE A 107 -2.89 0.12 -9.38
#